data_65e3436d21e276b91b27d80f21c03474
#
_entry.id   65e3436d21e276b91b27d80f21c03474
#
_cell.length_a   1.000
_cell.length_b   1.000
_cell.length_c   1.000
_cell.angle_alpha   90.00
_cell.angle_beta   90.00
_cell.angle_gamma   90.00
#
_symmetry.space_group_name_H-M   'P 1'
#
loop_
_entity.id
_entity.type
_entity.pdbx_description
1 polymer ?
#
loop_
_entity_poly.entity_id
_entity_poly.type
_entity_poly.pdbx_seq_one_letter_code
_entity_poly.pdbx_strand_id
1 'polypeptide(L)'
;MKKRMDVLLLVMIMISGLCVNAMATERASQIKPKLSFSGKTANCSVTVVEAGELDVTLELWNGSEMVDSWSDSGTNYLNVSGSHAAVSGTTYTLIAHGTIGSSSFRESTTGTCP
;
A
#
# COMPACT_ATOMS: atom_id res chain seq x y z
N MET A 1 18.21 -3.23 14.78
CA MET A 1 18.04 -2.85 14.55
C MET A 1 17.65 -2.93 14.54
N LYS A 2 17.23 -3.37 14.38
CA LYS A 2 16.84 -3.32 14.17
C LYS A 2 16.42 -3.14 13.59
N LYS A 3 16.07 -3.21 13.13
CA LYS A 3 15.67 -2.96 12.45
C LYS A 3 15.72 -2.75 11.69
N ARG A 4 15.84 -2.94 11.17
CA ARG A 4 15.82 -2.71 10.29
C ARG A 4 15.80 -3.29 9.64
N MET A 5 15.63 -3.89 9.61
CA MET A 5 15.46 -4.23 8.91
C MET A 5 14.70 -4.36 8.54
N ASP A 6 14.29 -4.53 8.80
CA ASP A 6 13.47 -4.44 8.30
C ASP A 6 13.15 -3.70 7.56
N VAL A 7 13.42 -3.12 7.64
CA VAL A 7 13.17 -2.33 6.87
C VAL A 7 13.81 -2.22 5.83
N LEU A 8 14.54 -2.49 5.90
CA LEU A 8 15.12 -2.54 4.96
C LEU A 8 14.98 -3.53 4.47
N LEU A 9 14.83 -4.14 5.06
CA LEU A 9 14.59 -4.94 4.60
C LEU A 9 13.57 -4.93 3.98
N LEU A 10 13.02 -4.53 4.31
CA LEU A 10 11.94 -4.45 3.76
C LEU A 10 12.03 -4.10 2.46
N VAL A 11 12.74 -3.58 2.30
CA VAL A 11 12.86 -3.11 1.13
C VAL A 11 13.41 -4.02 0.23
N MET A 12 14.34 -4.60 0.59
CA MET A 12 14.95 -5.38 -0.18
C MET A 12 14.32 -6.53 -0.50
N ILE A 13 13.63 -6.89 0.27
CA ILE A 13 12.95 -7.92 0.10
C ILE A 13 12.34 -8.03 -1.11
N MET A 14 11.93 -7.08 -1.59
CA MET A 14 11.26 -7.13 -2.65
C MET A 14 11.97 -7.58 -3.76
N ILE A 15 13.15 -7.61 -3.74
CA ILE A 15 13.87 -7.99 -4.75
C ILE A 15 13.85 -9.37 -5.08
N SER A 16 14.05 -10.15 -4.12
CA SER A 16 14.21 -11.52 -4.38
C SER A 16 13.01 -12.17 -4.98
N GLY A 17 11.91 -11.61 -4.86
CA GLY A 17 10.76 -12.30 -5.35
C GLY A 17 10.44 -12.06 -6.74
N LEU A 18 11.15 -11.21 -7.36
CA LEU A 18 10.73 -10.82 -8.52
C LEU A 18 10.57 -11.73 -9.58
N CYS A 19 11.39 -12.53 -9.78
CA CYS A 19 11.33 -13.35 -10.91
C CYS A 19 10.40 -14.51 -10.78
N VAL A 20 9.94 -14.76 -9.65
CA VAL A 20 9.16 -15.88 -9.39
C VAL A 20 7.78 -15.88 -9.88
N ASN A 21 7.19 -14.82 -10.04
CA ASN A 21 5.85 -14.79 -10.24
C ASN A 21 5.40 -13.71 -11.12
N ALA A 22 5.68 -13.82 -12.35
CA ALA A 22 5.36 -12.84 -13.30
C ALA A 22 3.88 -12.51 -13.34
N MET A 23 3.05 -13.51 -13.18
CA MET A 23 1.63 -13.23 -13.22
C MET A 23 1.18 -12.44 -12.02
N ALA A 24 1.69 -12.76 -10.88
CA ALA A 24 1.31 -12.02 -9.70
C ALA A 24 1.83 -10.59 -9.83
N THR A 25 2.99 -10.42 -10.42
CA THR A 25 3.53 -9.10 -10.60
C THR A 25 2.66 -8.29 -11.55
N GLU A 26 2.18 -8.88 -12.61
CA GLU A 26 1.32 -8.18 -13.53
C GLU A 26 0.02 -7.80 -12.85
N ARG A 27 -0.52 -8.71 -12.07
CA ARG A 27 -1.75 -8.44 -11.38
C ARG A 27 -1.55 -7.30 -10.37
N ALA A 28 -0.48 -7.36 -9.63
CA ALA A 28 -0.21 -6.33 -8.65
C ALA A 28 0.03 -4.99 -9.32
N SER A 29 0.59 -4.96 -10.52
CA SER A 29 0.86 -3.69 -11.15
C SER A 29 -0.40 -2.95 -11.56
N GLN A 30 -1.55 -3.62 -11.53
CA GLN A 30 -2.79 -2.96 -11.83
C GLN A 30 -3.42 -2.40 -10.56
N ILE A 31 -2.85 -2.69 -9.41
CA ILE A 31 -3.37 -2.22 -8.15
C ILE A 31 -2.51 -1.04 -7.75
N LYS A 32 -3.07 0.15 -7.88
CA LYS A 32 -2.29 1.36 -7.64
C LYS A 32 -2.88 2.18 -6.52
N PRO A 33 -2.20 2.22 -5.38
CA PRO A 33 -2.67 3.06 -4.30
C PRO A 33 -2.56 4.52 -4.70
N LYS A 34 -3.49 5.33 -4.24
CA LYS A 34 -3.54 6.75 -4.56
C LYS A 34 -3.39 7.55 -3.29
N LEU A 35 -2.43 8.46 -3.29
CA LEU A 35 -2.19 9.34 -2.17
C LEU A 35 -2.29 10.77 -2.68
N SER A 36 -3.19 11.54 -2.13
CA SER A 36 -3.34 12.94 -2.49
C SER A 36 -3.54 13.76 -1.24
N PHE A 37 -3.40 15.06 -1.36
CA PHE A 37 -3.55 15.93 -0.20
C PHE A 37 -4.54 17.05 -0.48
N SER A 38 -5.40 17.30 0.49
CA SER A 38 -6.30 18.44 0.45
C SER A 38 -5.90 19.27 1.65
N GLY A 39 -5.12 20.33 1.39
CA GLY A 39 -4.54 21.09 2.48
C GLY A 39 -3.65 20.19 3.31
N LYS A 40 -3.95 20.07 4.59
CA LYS A 40 -3.17 19.24 5.49
C LYS A 40 -3.88 17.93 5.81
N THR A 41 -4.59 17.40 4.85
CA THR A 41 -5.23 16.10 5.00
C THR A 41 -4.73 15.18 3.90
N ALA A 42 -4.22 14.02 4.29
CA ALA A 42 -3.82 13.01 3.33
C ALA A 42 -5.03 12.14 3.02
N ASN A 43 -5.32 11.99 1.74
CA ASN A 43 -6.43 11.15 1.28
C ASN A 43 -5.83 9.92 0.63
N CYS A 44 -6.18 8.77 1.15
CA CYS A 44 -5.59 7.51 0.76
C CYS A 44 -6.65 6.58 0.22
N SER A 45 -6.37 5.89 -0.86
CA SER A 45 -7.31 4.92 -1.39
C SER A 45 -6.63 3.90 -2.27
N VAL A 46 -7.28 2.75 -2.44
CA VAL A 46 -6.87 1.77 -3.41
C VAL A 46 -8.13 1.02 -3.84
N THR A 47 -8.21 0.69 -5.11
CA THR A 47 -9.33 -0.07 -5.64
C THR A 47 -8.76 -1.33 -6.30
N VAL A 48 -9.35 -2.46 -5.98
CA VAL A 48 -8.96 -3.74 -6.53
C VAL A 48 -10.16 -4.34 -7.26
N VAL A 49 -9.99 -4.65 -8.54
CA VAL A 49 -11.04 -5.27 -9.33
C VAL A 49 -10.45 -6.55 -9.89
N GLU A 50 -10.69 -7.65 -9.18
CA GLU A 50 -10.15 -8.95 -9.55
C GLU A 50 -11.14 -10.00 -9.09
N ALA A 51 -11.29 -11.05 -9.88
CA ALA A 51 -12.21 -12.11 -9.51
C ALA A 51 -11.73 -12.83 -8.26
N GLY A 52 -12.62 -13.13 -7.36
CA GLY A 52 -12.32 -13.92 -6.18
C GLY A 52 -12.42 -13.13 -4.89
N GLU A 53 -11.92 -13.72 -3.84
CA GLU A 53 -11.96 -13.07 -2.54
C GLU A 53 -10.81 -12.10 -2.41
N LEU A 54 -11.12 -10.92 -1.92
CA LEU A 54 -10.14 -9.84 -1.79
C LEU A 54 -10.01 -9.43 -0.34
N ASP A 55 -8.77 -9.20 0.09
CA ASP A 55 -8.49 -8.79 1.45
C ASP A 55 -7.37 -7.78 1.34
N VAL A 56 -7.63 -6.54 1.68
CA VAL A 56 -6.70 -5.45 1.40
C VAL A 56 -6.51 -4.55 2.61
N THR A 57 -5.27 -4.19 2.86
CA THR A 57 -4.91 -3.24 3.90
C THR A 57 -4.14 -2.08 3.28
N LEU A 58 -4.49 -0.86 3.69
CA LEU A 58 -3.75 0.33 3.33
C LEU A 58 -3.02 0.80 4.56
N GLU A 59 -1.76 1.18 4.41
CA GLU A 59 -0.96 1.69 5.51
C GLU A 59 -0.34 3.01 5.10
N LEU A 60 -0.48 4.03 5.93
CA LEU A 60 0.15 5.32 5.68
C LEU A 60 1.34 5.46 6.63
N TRP A 61 2.50 5.73 6.06
CA TRP A 61 3.75 5.78 6.80
C TRP A 61 4.43 7.15 6.68
N ASN A 62 5.05 7.57 7.76
CA ASN A 62 5.90 8.73 7.76
C ASN A 62 7.28 8.18 8.11
N GLY A 63 8.11 7.97 7.10
CA GLY A 63 9.40 7.33 7.31
C GLY A 63 9.20 5.91 7.82
N SER A 64 9.69 5.62 8.98
CA SER A 64 9.58 4.29 9.55
C SER A 64 8.41 4.16 10.52
N GLU A 65 7.57 5.17 10.61
CA GLU A 65 6.45 5.15 11.53
C GLU A 65 5.13 5.02 10.78
N MET A 66 4.35 4.01 11.13
CA MET A 66 3.02 3.86 10.53
C MET A 66 2.08 4.78 11.29
N VAL A 67 1.48 5.73 10.58
CA VAL A 67 0.62 6.71 11.22
C VAL A 67 -0.85 6.36 11.16
N ASP A 68 -1.25 5.53 10.24
CA ASP A 68 -2.64 5.06 10.19
C ASP A 68 -2.74 3.84 9.28
N SER A 69 -3.83 3.09 9.41
CA SER A 69 -4.08 1.98 8.50
C SER A 69 -5.57 1.71 8.40
N TRP A 70 -5.98 1.15 7.27
CA TRP A 70 -7.38 0.82 7.01
C TRP A 70 -7.41 -0.50 6.26
N SER A 71 -8.36 -1.37 6.59
CA SER A 71 -8.46 -2.64 5.87
C SER A 71 -9.91 -3.02 5.64
N ASP A 72 -10.14 -3.83 4.65
CA ASP A 72 -11.48 -4.30 4.32
C ASP A 72 -11.35 -5.55 3.47
N SER A 73 -12.44 -6.25 3.27
CA SER A 73 -12.47 -7.43 2.43
C SER A 73 -13.74 -7.43 1.59
N GLY A 74 -13.72 -8.14 0.51
CA GLY A 74 -14.86 -8.21 -0.40
C GLY A 74 -14.63 -9.27 -1.45
N THR A 75 -15.51 -9.30 -2.44
CA THR A 75 -15.44 -10.28 -3.51
C THR A 75 -15.55 -9.56 -4.84
N ASN A 76 -14.63 -9.81 -5.72
CA ASN A 76 -14.60 -9.28 -7.09
C ASN A 76 -14.33 -7.77 -7.20
N TYR A 77 -14.63 -7.01 -6.21
CA TYR A 77 -14.41 -5.57 -6.22
C TYR A 77 -14.22 -5.10 -4.78
N LEU A 78 -13.23 -4.27 -4.56
CA LEU A 78 -12.99 -3.74 -3.23
C LEU A 78 -12.33 -2.36 -3.32
N ASN A 79 -12.85 -1.43 -2.57
CA ASN A 79 -12.22 -0.13 -2.44
C ASN A 79 -11.94 0.11 -0.97
N VAL A 80 -10.70 0.41 -0.63
CA VAL A 80 -10.30 0.73 0.74
C VAL A 80 -9.84 2.16 0.73
N SER A 81 -10.35 2.98 1.62
CA SER A 81 -9.95 4.38 1.66
C SER A 81 -9.97 4.92 3.07
N GLY A 82 -9.28 6.01 3.28
CA GLY A 82 -9.26 6.68 4.55
C GLY A 82 -8.52 8.00 4.44
N SER A 83 -8.55 8.77 5.49
CA SER A 83 -7.83 10.03 5.52
C SER A 83 -7.18 10.23 6.87
N HIS A 84 -6.14 11.03 6.89
CA HIS A 84 -5.38 11.28 8.11
C HIS A 84 -4.76 12.67 8.01
N ALA A 85 -4.64 13.35 9.13
CA ALA A 85 -4.02 14.67 9.14
C ALA A 85 -2.56 14.54 8.71
N ALA A 86 -2.09 15.46 7.90
CA ALA A 86 -0.74 15.44 7.38
C ALA A 86 -0.02 16.74 7.73
N VAL A 87 1.28 16.66 7.80
CA VAL A 87 2.09 17.82 8.15
C VAL A 87 2.74 18.37 6.88
N SER A 88 2.57 19.66 6.67
CA SER A 88 3.12 20.34 5.51
C SER A 88 4.61 20.05 5.36
N GLY A 89 5.03 19.74 4.16
CA GLY A 89 6.44 19.47 3.88
C GLY A 89 6.90 18.05 4.15
N THR A 90 6.04 17.23 4.71
CA THR A 90 6.40 15.85 5.05
C THR A 90 6.06 14.91 3.90
N THR A 91 6.96 13.99 3.60
CA THR A 91 6.72 12.99 2.57
C THR A 91 6.20 11.73 3.24
N TYR A 92 5.07 11.25 2.73
CA TYR A 92 4.44 10.05 3.24
C TYR A 92 4.52 8.93 2.21
N THR A 93 4.48 7.71 2.70
CA THR A 93 4.41 6.52 1.84
C THR A 93 3.11 5.82 2.12
N LEU A 94 2.38 5.47 1.06
CA LEU A 94 1.15 4.71 1.19
C LEU A 94 1.39 3.33 0.62
N ILE A 95 1.12 2.31 1.42
CA ILE A 95 1.34 0.93 1.02
C ILE A 95 0.00 0.21 0.99
N ALA A 96 -0.29 -0.47 -0.11
CA ALA A 96 -1.46 -1.34 -0.21
C ALA A 96 -0.96 -2.77 -0.29
N HIS A 97 -1.45 -3.63 0.56
CA HIS A 97 -1.05 -5.03 0.50
C HIS A 97 -2.23 -5.92 0.89
N GLY A 98 -2.13 -7.16 0.55
CA GLY A 98 -3.18 -8.10 0.87
C GLY A 98 -3.17 -9.31 -0.03
N THR A 99 -4.34 -9.90 -0.22
CA THR A 99 -4.44 -11.10 -1.03
C THR A 99 -5.60 -11.01 -2.02
N ILE A 100 -5.44 -11.68 -3.15
CA ILE A 100 -6.46 -11.84 -4.15
C ILE A 100 -6.54 -13.35 -4.30
N GLY A 101 -7.56 -13.96 -3.69
CA GLY A 101 -7.62 -15.41 -3.59
C GLY A 101 -6.43 -15.91 -2.79
N SER A 102 -5.60 -16.71 -3.39
CA SER A 102 -4.43 -17.25 -2.72
C SER A 102 -3.15 -16.49 -3.07
N SER A 103 -3.24 -15.44 -3.89
CA SER A 103 -2.06 -14.67 -4.30
C SER A 103 -1.93 -13.42 -3.44
N SER A 104 -0.72 -13.08 -3.06
CA SER A 104 -0.51 -11.87 -2.27
C SER A 104 0.05 -10.76 -3.15
N PHE A 105 -0.14 -9.52 -2.72
CA PHE A 105 0.39 -8.36 -3.44
C PHE A 105 0.85 -7.29 -2.46
N ARG A 106 1.70 -6.39 -2.95
CA ARG A 106 2.15 -5.25 -2.17
C ARG A 106 2.58 -4.16 -3.14
N GLU A 107 1.95 -3.00 -3.05
CA GLU A 107 2.25 -1.86 -3.93
C GLU A 107 2.34 -0.60 -3.08
N SER A 108 3.11 0.36 -3.52
CA SER A 108 3.26 1.58 -2.73
C SER A 108 3.37 2.81 -3.63
N THR A 109 3.12 3.95 -3.02
CA THR A 109 3.31 5.23 -3.68
C THR A 109 3.74 6.23 -2.61
N THR A 110 4.32 7.34 -3.02
CA THR A 110 4.72 8.37 -2.08
C THR A 110 4.16 9.72 -2.53
N GLY A 111 4.06 10.63 -1.59
CA GLY A 111 3.65 11.99 -1.89
C GLY A 111 4.06 12.91 -0.75
N THR A 112 4.20 14.19 -1.06
CA THR A 112 4.60 15.17 -0.07
C THR A 112 3.47 16.15 0.17
N CYS A 113 3.16 16.39 1.42
CA CYS A 113 2.10 17.30 1.81
C CYS A 113 2.53 18.73 1.48
N PRO A 114 1.70 19.49 0.75
CA PRO A 114 2.09 20.85 0.36
C PRO A 114 2.18 21.81 1.54
#